data_95f944bbd55672ab35bfe8e57e0e1c81
#
_entry.id   95f944bbd55672ab35bfe8e57e0e1c81
#
_cell.length_a   1.000
_cell.length_b   1.000
_cell.length_c   1.000
_cell.angle_alpha   90.00
_cell.angle_beta   90.00
_cell.angle_gamma   90.00
#
_symmetry.space_group_name_H-M   'P 1'
#
loop_
_entity.id
_entity.type
_entity.pdbx_description
1 polymer ?
#
loop_
_entity_poly.entity_id
_entity_poly.type
_entity_poly.pdbx_seq_one_letter_code
_entity_poly.pdbx_strand_id
1 'polypeptide(L)'
;MKTISTFIFAHKQEIILEYKKNEKFKNLPEVKYVLVGKNNYDLVDNMEDVIIAQKFDGNIEDYPRFTSYTGWYILWKNNLIKTDYINLFEYDINVKPNISGLFTKIQKSDFDFIGYLPMGIKEPCYLLDRRWTNDMIESINKNYNLDMDNFFTEFIKNNPNSNWSSTSNSTFTKEHFEKYMCWFENIFVDLKNSEFPGHAHERSISFYYFLNKLKVAIFPGFIEHFQLNSHETSPLESNRFDKLFNNLL
;
A
#
# COMPACT_ATOMS: atom_id res chain seq x y z
N MET A 1 -10.45 -14.69 -18.16
CA MET A 1 -10.45 -14.32 -16.73
C MET A 1 -9.21 -13.46 -16.53
N LYS A 2 -9.35 -12.31 -15.84
CA LYS A 2 -8.22 -11.42 -15.58
C LYS A 2 -7.20 -12.11 -14.69
N THR A 3 -5.92 -11.87 -14.91
CA THR A 3 -4.80 -12.44 -14.15
C THR A 3 -4.46 -11.58 -12.94
N ILE A 4 -3.96 -12.18 -11.87
CA ILE A 4 -3.56 -11.48 -10.63
C ILE A 4 -2.20 -12.01 -10.19
N SER A 5 -1.27 -11.13 -9.86
CA SER A 5 -0.04 -11.46 -9.13
C SER A 5 -0.01 -10.75 -7.77
N THR A 6 0.75 -11.31 -6.84
CA THR A 6 0.89 -10.77 -5.48
C THR A 6 2.35 -10.47 -5.20
N PHE A 7 2.62 -9.26 -4.71
CA PHE A 7 3.95 -8.83 -4.27
C PHE A 7 3.92 -8.56 -2.77
N ILE A 8 4.76 -9.29 -2.03
CA ILE A 8 4.91 -9.15 -0.58
C ILE A 8 6.20 -8.39 -0.30
N PHE A 9 6.08 -7.20 0.29
CA PHE A 9 7.23 -6.35 0.62
C PHE A 9 7.77 -6.70 1.99
N ALA A 10 9.06 -7.02 2.07
CA ALA A 10 9.76 -7.32 3.30
C ALA A 10 11.12 -6.61 3.34
N HIS A 11 11.56 -6.22 4.52
CA HIS A 11 12.82 -5.50 4.72
C HIS A 11 13.97 -6.39 5.25
N LYS A 12 13.74 -7.69 5.40
CA LYS A 12 14.75 -8.67 5.83
C LYS A 12 14.55 -10.00 5.09
N GLN A 13 15.65 -10.58 4.64
CA GLN A 13 15.62 -11.88 3.95
C GLN A 13 15.12 -13.02 4.86
N GLU A 14 15.39 -12.95 6.17
CA GLU A 14 14.96 -13.94 7.15
C GLU A 14 13.43 -14.03 7.24
N ILE A 15 12.74 -12.89 7.09
CA ILE A 15 11.26 -12.83 7.05
C ILE A 15 10.75 -13.59 5.82
N ILE A 16 11.37 -13.37 4.66
CA ILE A 16 10.98 -14.05 3.42
C ILE A 16 11.15 -15.57 3.58
N LEU A 17 12.31 -16.01 4.10
CA LEU A 17 12.61 -17.43 4.31
C LEU A 17 11.61 -18.09 5.28
N GLU A 18 11.31 -17.42 6.38
CA GLU A 18 10.33 -17.90 7.35
C GLU A 18 8.94 -18.06 6.72
N TYR A 19 8.48 -17.07 5.96
CA TYR A 19 7.15 -17.10 5.34
C TYR A 19 7.04 -18.12 4.22
N LYS A 20 8.11 -18.34 3.47
CA LYS A 20 8.17 -19.43 2.49
C LYS A 20 8.13 -20.80 3.19
N LYS A 21 8.91 -20.99 4.26
CA LYS A 21 8.93 -22.23 5.05
C LYS A 21 7.55 -22.56 5.64
N ASN A 22 6.85 -21.55 6.15
CA ASN A 22 5.54 -21.70 6.79
C ASN A 22 4.37 -21.61 5.82
N GLU A 23 4.63 -21.47 4.52
CA GLU A 23 3.61 -21.28 3.48
C GLU A 23 2.58 -20.19 3.82
N LYS A 24 3.01 -19.13 4.50
CA LYS A 24 2.12 -18.09 5.07
C LYS A 24 1.16 -17.50 4.04
N PHE A 25 1.62 -17.33 2.81
CA PHE A 25 0.86 -16.68 1.74
C PHE A 25 0.38 -17.63 0.65
N LYS A 26 0.32 -18.93 0.90
CA LYS A 26 -0.07 -19.96 -0.08
C LYS A 26 -1.47 -19.80 -0.70
N ASN A 27 -2.35 -19.06 -0.03
CA ASN A 27 -3.71 -18.81 -0.52
C ASN A 27 -3.80 -17.58 -1.43
N LEU A 28 -2.69 -16.87 -1.65
CA LEU A 28 -2.60 -15.72 -2.54
C LEU A 28 -2.19 -16.17 -3.97
N PRO A 29 -2.69 -15.49 -5.01
CA PRO A 29 -2.31 -15.83 -6.39
C PRO A 29 -0.89 -15.35 -6.69
N GLU A 30 -0.09 -16.18 -7.36
CA GLU A 30 1.22 -15.85 -7.95
C GLU A 30 2.09 -14.97 -7.05
N VAL A 31 2.50 -15.51 -5.89
CA VAL A 31 3.25 -14.75 -4.87
C VAL A 31 4.71 -14.56 -5.32
N LYS A 32 5.15 -13.30 -5.28
CA LYS A 32 6.56 -12.89 -5.35
C LYS A 32 6.90 -12.04 -4.13
N TYR A 33 8.08 -12.22 -3.61
CA TYR A 33 8.59 -11.41 -2.51
C TYR A 33 9.45 -10.27 -3.05
N VAL A 34 9.34 -9.09 -2.46
CA VAL A 34 10.16 -7.93 -2.80
C VAL A 34 10.96 -7.55 -1.57
N LEU A 35 12.26 -7.79 -1.61
CA LEU A 35 13.18 -7.36 -0.56
C LEU A 35 13.54 -5.90 -0.78
N VAL A 36 13.11 -5.04 0.15
CA VAL A 36 13.33 -3.60 0.14
C VAL A 36 14.33 -3.19 1.22
N GLY A 37 15.03 -2.08 1.01
CA GLY A 37 16.06 -1.59 1.92
C GLY A 37 17.46 -2.11 1.56
N LYS A 38 18.49 -1.40 2.08
CA LYS A 38 19.90 -1.79 1.91
C LYS A 38 20.26 -2.89 2.90
N ASN A 39 19.93 -4.13 2.55
CA ASN A 39 20.09 -5.30 3.41
C ASN A 39 21.01 -6.34 2.79
N ASN A 40 21.47 -7.30 3.62
CA ASN A 40 22.04 -8.54 3.13
C ASN A 40 20.93 -9.38 2.46
N TYR A 41 21.25 -9.98 1.31
CA TYR A 41 20.33 -10.80 0.52
C TYR A 41 20.93 -12.15 0.08
N ASP A 42 22.09 -12.52 0.60
CA ASP A 42 22.83 -13.71 0.19
C ASP A 42 22.00 -15.00 0.24
N LEU A 43 21.07 -15.08 1.21
CA LEU A 43 20.22 -16.26 1.40
C LEU A 43 19.07 -16.37 0.40
N VAL A 44 18.71 -15.27 -0.28
CA VAL A 44 17.58 -15.21 -1.21
C VAL A 44 17.98 -14.84 -2.63
N ASP A 45 19.26 -14.61 -2.87
CA ASP A 45 19.78 -14.04 -4.12
C ASP A 45 19.47 -14.88 -5.37
N ASN A 46 19.39 -16.20 -5.22
CA ASN A 46 19.13 -17.13 -6.32
C ASN A 46 17.68 -17.65 -6.35
N MET A 47 16.76 -17.01 -5.62
CA MET A 47 15.35 -17.41 -5.61
C MET A 47 14.58 -16.70 -6.72
N GLU A 48 13.96 -17.44 -7.65
CA GLU A 48 13.24 -16.91 -8.81
C GLU A 48 12.00 -16.07 -8.44
N ASP A 49 11.42 -16.35 -7.28
CA ASP A 49 10.24 -15.64 -6.76
C ASP A 49 10.60 -14.49 -5.79
N VAL A 50 11.89 -14.10 -5.73
CA VAL A 50 12.36 -12.97 -4.91
C VAL A 50 12.96 -11.88 -5.79
N ILE A 51 12.42 -10.67 -5.66
CA ILE A 51 12.89 -9.45 -6.30
C ILE A 51 13.69 -8.66 -5.27
N ILE A 52 14.95 -8.40 -5.54
CA ILE A 52 15.85 -7.66 -4.65
C ILE A 52 15.95 -6.23 -5.17
N ALA A 53 15.26 -5.29 -4.53
CA ALA A 53 15.11 -3.91 -5.02
C ALA A 53 16.45 -3.21 -5.24
N GLN A 54 17.42 -3.39 -4.35
CA GLN A 54 18.74 -2.74 -4.46
C GLN A 54 19.59 -3.21 -5.65
N LYS A 55 19.24 -4.30 -6.34
CA LYS A 55 19.93 -4.76 -7.54
C LYS A 55 19.54 -4.06 -8.83
N PHE A 56 18.45 -3.29 -8.79
CA PHE A 56 17.97 -2.57 -9.97
C PHE A 56 18.59 -1.19 -10.08
N ASP A 57 19.02 -0.83 -11.28
CA ASP A 57 19.49 0.51 -11.57
C ASP A 57 18.35 1.52 -11.36
N GLY A 58 18.71 2.69 -10.81
CA GLY A 58 17.74 3.74 -10.52
C GLY A 58 16.81 3.44 -9.35
N ASN A 59 17.16 2.45 -8.49
CA ASN A 59 16.41 2.23 -7.26
C ASN A 59 16.47 3.47 -6.35
N ILE A 60 15.52 3.53 -5.40
CA ILE A 60 15.38 4.63 -4.45
C ILE A 60 15.66 4.20 -3.00
N GLU A 61 16.50 3.18 -2.83
CA GLU A 61 16.85 2.61 -1.52
C GLU A 61 17.67 3.57 -0.63
N ASP A 62 18.11 4.71 -1.18
CA ASP A 62 18.67 5.84 -0.41
C ASP A 62 17.61 6.58 0.43
N TYR A 63 16.32 6.29 0.20
CA TYR A 63 15.19 6.91 0.90
C TYR A 63 14.38 5.88 1.70
N PRO A 64 14.97 5.21 2.73
CA PRO A 64 14.36 4.07 3.42
C PRO A 64 13.06 4.43 4.15
N ARG A 65 12.82 5.71 4.44
CA ARG A 65 11.57 6.17 5.09
C ARG A 65 10.33 6.03 4.22
N PHE A 66 10.49 5.76 2.91
CA PHE A 66 9.35 5.47 2.01
C PHE A 66 8.85 4.03 2.10
N THR A 67 9.53 3.18 2.89
CA THR A 67 9.09 1.82 3.18
C THR A 67 8.77 1.00 1.90
N SER A 68 7.59 0.43 1.79
CA SER A 68 7.15 -0.38 0.63
C SER A 68 7.13 0.37 -0.69
N TYR A 69 7.01 1.69 -0.70
CA TYR A 69 7.06 2.48 -1.93
C TYR A 69 8.36 2.25 -2.72
N THR A 70 9.48 1.99 -2.05
CA THR A 70 10.74 1.66 -2.73
C THR A 70 10.57 0.42 -3.61
N GLY A 71 9.86 -0.59 -3.13
CA GLY A 71 9.52 -1.77 -3.91
C GLY A 71 8.50 -1.49 -5.02
N TRP A 72 7.46 -0.68 -4.76
CA TRP A 72 6.51 -0.27 -5.79
C TRP A 72 7.22 0.44 -6.94
N TYR A 73 8.18 1.31 -6.61
CA TYR A 73 8.97 2.05 -7.57
C TYR A 73 9.75 1.12 -8.52
N ILE A 74 10.41 0.09 -7.96
CA ILE A 74 11.14 -0.92 -8.74
C ILE A 74 10.21 -1.73 -9.63
N LEU A 75 9.06 -2.18 -9.13
CA LEU A 75 8.07 -2.91 -9.92
C LEU A 75 7.61 -2.11 -11.13
N TRP A 76 7.35 -0.82 -10.93
CA TRP A 76 6.89 0.09 -11.98
C TRP A 76 8.00 0.43 -12.97
N LYS A 77 9.14 0.98 -12.52
CA LYS A 77 10.23 1.46 -13.39
C LYS A 77 10.82 0.36 -14.26
N ASN A 78 10.82 -0.88 -13.78
CA ASN A 78 11.38 -2.02 -14.51
C ASN A 78 10.31 -2.87 -15.20
N ASN A 79 9.06 -2.40 -15.24
CA ASN A 79 7.93 -3.08 -15.88
C ASN A 79 7.84 -4.57 -15.46
N LEU A 80 7.94 -4.85 -14.14
CA LEU A 80 7.96 -6.21 -13.60
C LEU A 80 6.55 -6.81 -13.45
N ILE A 81 5.50 -6.00 -13.57
CA ILE A 81 4.11 -6.40 -13.48
C ILE A 81 3.62 -6.88 -14.85
N LYS A 82 3.16 -8.14 -14.92
CA LYS A 82 2.70 -8.77 -16.17
C LYS A 82 1.22 -9.18 -16.14
N THR A 83 0.53 -8.96 -15.03
CA THR A 83 -0.87 -9.36 -14.80
C THR A 83 -1.82 -8.16 -14.87
N ASP A 84 -3.12 -8.43 -15.03
CA ASP A 84 -4.16 -7.40 -15.13
C ASP A 84 -4.41 -6.69 -13.79
N TYR A 85 -4.30 -7.45 -12.68
CA TYR A 85 -4.37 -6.96 -11.30
C TYR A 85 -3.09 -7.27 -10.55
N ILE A 86 -2.78 -6.43 -9.57
CA ILE A 86 -1.66 -6.62 -8.67
C ILE A 86 -2.12 -6.45 -7.22
N ASN A 87 -1.74 -7.39 -6.37
CA ASN A 87 -1.82 -7.25 -4.94
C ASN A 87 -0.48 -6.73 -4.43
N LEU A 88 -0.50 -5.69 -3.64
CA LEU A 88 0.65 -5.04 -3.03
C LEU A 88 0.47 -5.14 -1.52
N PHE A 89 1.22 -6.03 -0.88
CA PHE A 89 1.01 -6.35 0.53
C PHE A 89 2.31 -6.21 1.33
N GLU A 90 2.18 -5.66 2.50
CA GLU A 90 3.24 -5.65 3.51
C GLU A 90 3.40 -7.05 4.12
N TYR A 91 4.59 -7.36 4.60
CA TYR A 91 4.89 -8.65 5.22
C TYR A 91 4.14 -8.90 6.54
N ASP A 92 3.73 -7.85 7.24
CA ASP A 92 3.14 -7.86 8.58
C ASP A 92 1.61 -7.98 8.57
N ILE A 93 1.07 -8.69 7.58
CA ILE A 93 -0.35 -9.02 7.51
C ILE A 93 -0.61 -10.50 7.76
N ASN A 94 -1.80 -10.79 8.27
CA ASN A 94 -2.42 -12.11 8.25
C ASN A 94 -3.49 -12.16 7.17
N VAL A 95 -3.41 -13.19 6.35
CA VAL A 95 -4.35 -13.43 5.25
C VAL A 95 -5.32 -14.52 5.66
N LYS A 96 -6.61 -14.25 5.60
CA LYS A 96 -7.65 -15.25 5.94
C LYS A 96 -7.74 -16.33 4.86
N PRO A 97 -8.00 -17.60 5.22
CA PRO A 97 -8.04 -18.71 4.27
C PRO A 97 -9.06 -18.55 3.13
N ASN A 98 -10.16 -17.83 3.36
CA ASN A 98 -11.22 -17.59 2.38
C ASN A 98 -10.91 -16.48 1.36
N ILE A 99 -9.73 -15.86 1.41
CA ILE A 99 -9.32 -14.79 0.47
C ILE A 99 -9.29 -15.26 -0.97
N SER A 100 -9.02 -16.53 -1.24
CA SER A 100 -9.02 -17.09 -2.59
C SER A 100 -10.35 -16.92 -3.30
N GLY A 101 -11.46 -17.05 -2.57
CA GLY A 101 -12.81 -16.80 -3.09
C GLY A 101 -13.05 -15.33 -3.46
N LEU A 102 -12.42 -14.40 -2.73
CA LEU A 102 -12.43 -12.98 -3.06
C LEU A 102 -11.71 -12.71 -4.38
N PHE A 103 -10.51 -13.27 -4.59
CA PHE A 103 -9.76 -13.07 -5.84
C PHE A 103 -10.51 -13.60 -7.06
N THR A 104 -11.25 -14.71 -6.93
CA THR A 104 -12.13 -15.19 -7.99
C THR A 104 -13.22 -14.16 -8.36
N LYS A 105 -13.73 -13.39 -7.39
CA LYS A 105 -14.69 -12.30 -7.64
C LYS A 105 -14.00 -11.09 -8.27
N ILE A 106 -12.82 -10.72 -7.78
CA ILE A 106 -12.03 -9.61 -8.32
C ILE A 106 -11.71 -9.82 -9.79
N GLN A 107 -11.32 -11.02 -10.19
CA GLN A 107 -11.04 -11.37 -11.59
C GLN A 107 -12.21 -11.16 -12.54
N LYS A 108 -13.44 -11.16 -12.01
CA LYS A 108 -14.69 -10.95 -12.76
C LYS A 108 -15.25 -9.53 -12.61
N SER A 109 -14.64 -8.71 -11.77
CA SER A 109 -15.09 -7.35 -11.48
C SER A 109 -14.49 -6.33 -12.46
N ASP A 110 -14.94 -5.09 -12.32
CA ASP A 110 -14.41 -3.93 -13.01
C ASP A 110 -13.90 -2.85 -12.03
N PHE A 111 -13.55 -3.25 -10.82
CA PHE A 111 -12.94 -2.35 -9.84
C PHE A 111 -11.53 -1.93 -10.30
N ASP A 112 -11.23 -0.65 -10.11
CA ASP A 112 -9.93 -0.06 -10.42
C ASP A 112 -8.97 -0.21 -9.23
N PHE A 113 -9.55 -0.13 -8.01
CA PHE A 113 -8.82 -0.23 -6.75
C PHE A 113 -9.62 -1.02 -5.72
N ILE A 114 -8.91 -1.81 -4.90
CA ILE A 114 -9.49 -2.57 -3.80
C ILE A 114 -8.64 -2.38 -2.55
N GLY A 115 -9.27 -1.88 -1.48
CA GLY A 115 -8.69 -1.78 -0.15
C GLY A 115 -9.18 -2.88 0.77
N TYR A 116 -8.46 -3.12 1.86
CA TYR A 116 -8.79 -4.19 2.80
C TYR A 116 -8.99 -3.71 4.24
N LEU A 117 -8.44 -2.56 4.57
CA LEU A 117 -8.48 -2.01 5.93
C LEU A 117 -9.22 -0.67 5.92
N PRO A 118 -10.57 -0.70 6.06
CA PRO A 118 -11.37 0.52 5.98
C PRO A 118 -11.21 1.39 7.22
N MET A 119 -11.22 2.70 6.98
CA MET A 119 -11.41 3.72 8.02
C MET A 119 -12.45 4.73 7.55
N GLY A 120 -13.24 5.25 8.49
CA GLY A 120 -14.23 6.29 8.19
C GLY A 120 -13.56 7.60 7.80
N ILE A 121 -14.10 8.27 6.78
CA ILE A 121 -13.52 9.54 6.29
C ILE A 121 -13.69 10.67 7.31
N LYS A 122 -14.66 10.54 8.20
CA LYS A 122 -14.89 11.46 9.33
C LYS A 122 -13.95 11.22 10.52
N GLU A 123 -13.14 10.19 10.48
CA GLU A 123 -12.03 10.03 11.41
C GLU A 123 -11.01 11.15 11.10
N PRO A 124 -11.23 12.40 11.60
CA PRO A 124 -10.59 13.58 11.03
C PRO A 124 -9.09 13.60 11.29
N CYS A 125 -8.65 12.80 12.26
CA CYS A 125 -7.28 12.84 12.70
C CYS A 125 -6.36 11.94 11.88
N TYR A 126 -6.85 11.09 10.96
CA TYR A 126 -6.01 10.08 10.34
C TYR A 126 -5.69 10.34 8.87
N LEU A 127 -6.69 10.46 8.00
CA LEU A 127 -6.43 10.73 6.58
C LEU A 127 -5.87 12.14 6.37
N LEU A 128 -6.38 13.12 7.10
CA LEU A 128 -6.02 14.54 7.00
C LEU A 128 -5.13 15.02 8.15
N ASP A 129 -4.49 14.11 8.89
CA ASP A 129 -3.56 14.49 9.94
C ASP A 129 -2.35 15.21 9.34
N ARG A 130 -2.30 16.52 9.55
CA ARG A 130 -1.30 17.41 8.96
C ARG A 130 0.14 17.07 9.34
N ARG A 131 0.36 16.39 10.46
CA ARG A 131 1.70 15.91 10.83
C ARG A 131 2.28 14.97 9.79
N TRP A 132 1.41 14.19 9.12
CA TRP A 132 1.80 13.16 8.15
C TRP A 132 1.52 13.54 6.69
N THR A 133 0.67 14.55 6.47
CA THR A 133 0.16 14.84 5.14
C THR A 133 0.45 16.26 4.64
N ASN A 134 0.96 17.16 5.49
CA ASN A 134 1.13 18.55 5.11
C ASN A 134 2.00 18.71 3.85
N ASP A 135 3.23 18.17 3.89
CA ASP A 135 4.17 18.26 2.76
C ASP A 135 3.58 17.65 1.47
N MET A 136 2.82 16.55 1.61
CA MET A 136 2.16 15.90 0.49
C MET A 136 1.05 16.76 -0.09
N ILE A 137 0.20 17.36 0.75
CA ILE A 137 -0.89 18.23 0.30
C ILE A 137 -0.32 19.46 -0.40
N GLU A 138 0.72 20.08 0.15
CA GLU A 138 1.42 21.19 -0.48
C GLU A 138 2.01 20.78 -1.83
N SER A 139 2.64 19.62 -1.91
CA SER A 139 3.16 19.07 -3.16
C SER A 139 2.07 18.81 -4.20
N ILE A 140 0.92 18.24 -3.78
CA ILE A 140 -0.22 18.02 -4.68
C ILE A 140 -0.77 19.34 -5.19
N ASN A 141 -0.99 20.33 -4.30
CA ASN A 141 -1.49 21.64 -4.69
C ASN A 141 -0.57 22.31 -5.70
N LYS A 142 0.74 22.28 -5.45
CA LYS A 142 1.77 22.86 -6.31
C LYS A 142 1.85 22.17 -7.67
N ASN A 143 1.98 20.83 -7.69
CA ASN A 143 2.27 20.09 -8.93
C ASN A 143 1.04 19.91 -9.82
N TYR A 144 -0.16 19.93 -9.25
CA TYR A 144 -1.41 19.65 -9.96
C TYR A 144 -2.39 20.83 -9.98
N ASN A 145 -1.98 22.00 -9.46
CA ASN A 145 -2.79 23.21 -9.39
C ASN A 145 -4.17 22.93 -8.74
N LEU A 146 -4.17 22.24 -7.62
CA LEU A 146 -5.35 21.86 -6.86
C LEU A 146 -5.41 22.65 -5.54
N ASP A 147 -6.61 22.72 -4.97
CA ASP A 147 -6.86 23.13 -3.58
C ASP A 147 -7.40 21.92 -2.82
N MET A 148 -6.51 21.15 -2.23
CA MET A 148 -6.86 19.91 -1.54
C MET A 148 -7.67 20.13 -0.28
N ASP A 149 -7.53 21.27 0.38
CA ASP A 149 -8.32 21.60 1.57
C ASP A 149 -9.78 21.84 1.22
N ASN A 150 -10.02 22.60 0.16
CA ASN A 150 -11.35 22.82 -0.36
C ASN A 150 -11.94 21.53 -0.94
N PHE A 151 -11.12 20.76 -1.68
CA PHE A 151 -11.56 19.47 -2.23
C PHE A 151 -12.07 18.54 -1.12
N PHE A 152 -11.30 18.33 -0.05
CA PHE A 152 -11.73 17.43 1.03
C PHE A 152 -12.88 17.98 1.85
N THR A 153 -12.96 19.29 2.05
CA THR A 153 -14.10 19.92 2.72
C THR A 153 -15.41 19.61 1.97
N GLU A 154 -15.42 19.82 0.67
CA GLU A 154 -16.61 19.53 -0.15
C GLU A 154 -16.84 18.01 -0.31
N PHE A 155 -15.78 17.22 -0.43
CA PHE A 155 -15.90 15.76 -0.54
C PHE A 155 -16.56 15.17 0.72
N ILE A 156 -16.07 15.51 1.91
CA ILE A 156 -16.60 15.01 3.20
C ILE A 156 -18.05 15.46 3.40
N LYS A 157 -18.37 16.70 3.05
CA LYS A 157 -19.73 17.23 3.11
C LYS A 157 -20.71 16.42 2.27
N ASN A 158 -20.29 16.05 1.06
CA ASN A 158 -21.12 15.32 0.11
C ASN A 158 -21.10 13.79 0.32
N ASN A 159 -20.08 13.27 0.99
CA ASN A 159 -19.85 11.83 1.18
C ASN A 159 -19.51 11.48 2.63
N PRO A 160 -20.38 11.84 3.61
CA PRO A 160 -20.04 11.77 5.04
C PRO A 160 -19.82 10.36 5.59
N ASN A 161 -20.26 9.34 4.87
CA ASN A 161 -20.14 7.93 5.25
C ASN A 161 -19.14 7.15 4.40
N SER A 162 -18.34 7.84 3.59
CA SER A 162 -17.29 7.19 2.81
C SER A 162 -16.20 6.62 3.70
N ASN A 163 -15.62 5.53 3.26
CA ASN A 163 -14.44 4.94 3.86
C ASN A 163 -13.22 5.17 2.95
N TRP A 164 -12.05 5.13 3.55
CA TRP A 164 -10.78 5.12 2.86
C TRP A 164 -9.95 3.89 3.28
N SER A 165 -8.96 3.50 2.48
CA SER A 165 -8.04 2.41 2.80
C SER A 165 -6.87 2.95 3.60
N SER A 166 -6.68 2.45 4.81
CA SER A 166 -5.76 3.05 5.81
C SER A 166 -4.31 2.64 5.65
N THR A 167 -4.00 1.71 4.76
CA THR A 167 -2.64 1.19 4.55
C THR A 167 -2.33 1.01 3.07
N SER A 168 -1.04 0.77 2.75
CA SER A 168 -0.59 0.39 1.42
C SER A 168 -1.08 -0.99 0.97
N ASN A 169 -1.63 -1.81 1.88
CA ASN A 169 -2.18 -3.14 1.55
C ASN A 169 -3.41 -3.03 0.65
N SER A 170 -3.22 -3.28 -0.64
CA SER A 170 -4.23 -2.98 -1.65
C SER A 170 -4.07 -3.83 -2.91
N THR A 171 -5.12 -3.81 -3.74
CA THR A 171 -5.10 -4.37 -5.09
C THR A 171 -5.45 -3.27 -6.08
N PHE A 172 -4.65 -3.13 -7.11
CA PHE A 172 -4.89 -2.22 -8.25
C PHE A 172 -5.10 -3.02 -9.53
N THR A 173 -5.83 -2.44 -10.50
CA THR A 173 -5.56 -2.79 -11.89
C THR A 173 -4.16 -2.30 -12.25
N LYS A 174 -3.47 -3.00 -13.16
CA LYS A 174 -2.15 -2.59 -13.66
C LYS A 174 -2.19 -1.15 -14.19
N GLU A 175 -3.21 -0.82 -14.97
CA GLU A 175 -3.40 0.51 -15.55
C GLU A 175 -3.43 1.60 -14.48
N HIS A 176 -4.24 1.43 -13.42
CA HIS A 176 -4.36 2.43 -12.38
C HIS A 176 -3.16 2.47 -11.44
N PHE A 177 -2.46 1.36 -11.26
CA PHE A 177 -1.17 1.36 -10.58
C PHE A 177 -0.14 2.21 -11.33
N GLU A 178 0.01 2.01 -12.63
CA GLU A 178 0.96 2.76 -13.46
C GLU A 178 0.62 4.26 -13.46
N LYS A 179 -0.66 4.61 -13.61
CA LYS A 179 -1.13 6.00 -13.50
C LYS A 179 -0.87 6.61 -12.12
N TYR A 180 -1.12 5.85 -11.04
CA TYR A 180 -0.81 6.27 -9.68
C TYR A 180 0.68 6.52 -9.51
N MET A 181 1.53 5.63 -9.98
CA MET A 181 2.98 5.77 -9.87
C MET A 181 3.50 7.00 -10.63
N CYS A 182 3.00 7.25 -11.84
CA CYS A 182 3.30 8.48 -12.60
C CYS A 182 2.85 9.74 -11.85
N TRP A 183 1.65 9.70 -11.23
CA TRP A 183 1.13 10.81 -10.46
C TRP A 183 1.95 11.03 -9.19
N PHE A 184 2.29 9.98 -8.44
CA PHE A 184 3.01 10.10 -7.19
C PHE A 184 4.51 10.43 -7.38
N GLU A 185 5.10 10.18 -8.54
CA GLU A 185 6.53 10.45 -8.80
C GLU A 185 6.89 11.93 -8.57
N ASN A 186 6.04 12.86 -8.97
CA ASN A 186 6.26 14.30 -8.73
C ASN A 186 6.17 14.65 -7.24
N ILE A 187 5.21 14.03 -6.54
CA ILE A 187 5.03 14.19 -5.10
C ILE A 187 6.23 13.59 -4.35
N PHE A 188 6.68 12.40 -4.75
CA PHE A 188 7.87 11.75 -4.18
C PHE A 188 9.10 12.66 -4.20
N VAL A 189 9.32 13.40 -5.28
CA VAL A 189 10.47 14.32 -5.38
C VAL A 189 10.44 15.40 -4.28
N ASP A 190 9.28 15.96 -4.02
CA ASP A 190 9.09 16.97 -2.97
C ASP A 190 9.18 16.36 -1.56
N LEU A 191 8.78 15.08 -1.40
CA LEU A 191 8.74 14.39 -0.10
C LEU A 191 10.07 13.76 0.35
N LYS A 192 11.13 13.81 -0.44
CA LYS A 192 12.42 13.15 -0.11
C LYS A 192 12.98 13.55 1.25
N ASN A 193 12.73 14.76 1.70
CA ASN A 193 13.19 15.32 2.96
C ASN A 193 12.09 15.46 4.01
N SER A 194 10.89 14.98 3.73
CA SER A 194 9.77 14.98 4.68
C SER A 194 10.08 14.09 5.89
N GLU A 195 9.48 14.41 7.02
CA GLU A 195 9.65 13.63 8.25
C GLU A 195 8.95 12.28 8.17
N PHE A 196 7.76 12.22 7.53
CA PHE A 196 6.89 11.04 7.48
C PHE A 196 6.49 10.61 6.06
N PRO A 197 7.44 10.40 5.12
CA PRO A 197 7.10 10.17 3.72
C PRO A 197 6.37 8.84 3.48
N GLY A 198 6.62 7.80 4.29
CA GLY A 198 5.89 6.52 4.24
C GLY A 198 4.41 6.69 4.57
N HIS A 199 4.10 7.44 5.63
CA HIS A 199 2.70 7.76 5.98
C HIS A 199 2.03 8.63 4.94
N ALA A 200 2.75 9.58 4.35
CA ALA A 200 2.26 10.39 3.24
C ALA A 200 1.93 9.50 2.03
N HIS A 201 2.80 8.55 1.68
CA HIS A 201 2.57 7.60 0.60
C HIS A 201 1.29 6.77 0.83
N GLU A 202 1.11 6.16 1.99
CA GLU A 202 -0.10 5.39 2.30
C GLU A 202 -1.39 6.20 2.08
N ARG A 203 -1.40 7.45 2.52
CA ARG A 203 -2.57 8.33 2.39
C ARG A 203 -2.78 8.84 0.98
N SER A 204 -1.69 9.03 0.24
CA SER A 204 -1.74 9.49 -1.15
C SER A 204 -2.52 8.54 -2.06
N ILE A 205 -2.54 7.24 -1.75
CA ILE A 205 -3.34 6.25 -2.46
C ILE A 205 -4.83 6.64 -2.41
N SER A 206 -5.31 7.00 -1.22
CA SER A 206 -6.70 7.41 -1.03
C SER A 206 -6.99 8.77 -1.69
N PHE A 207 -6.06 9.70 -1.62
CA PHE A 207 -6.17 10.97 -2.34
C PHE A 207 -6.27 10.75 -3.84
N TYR A 208 -5.44 9.87 -4.38
CA TYR A 208 -5.45 9.55 -5.80
C TYR A 208 -6.79 8.98 -6.27
N TYR A 209 -7.34 7.96 -5.58
CA TYR A 209 -8.57 7.37 -6.05
C TYR A 209 -9.80 8.28 -5.85
N PHE A 210 -9.82 9.14 -4.84
CA PHE A 210 -10.87 10.15 -4.69
C PHE A 210 -10.80 11.22 -5.78
N LEU A 211 -9.61 11.77 -6.06
CA LEU A 211 -9.42 12.77 -7.10
C LEU A 211 -9.79 12.24 -8.49
N ASN A 212 -9.42 11.00 -8.77
CA ASN A 212 -9.64 10.38 -10.08
C ASN A 212 -10.97 9.62 -10.19
N LYS A 213 -11.81 9.63 -9.14
CA LYS A 213 -13.12 8.98 -9.10
C LYS A 213 -13.07 7.51 -9.52
N LEU A 214 -12.07 6.77 -9.02
CA LEU A 214 -11.91 5.36 -9.35
C LEU A 214 -13.10 4.53 -8.85
N LYS A 215 -13.36 3.40 -9.48
CA LYS A 215 -14.27 2.37 -8.99
C LYS A 215 -13.60 1.61 -7.85
N VAL A 216 -13.86 2.05 -6.64
CA VAL A 216 -13.24 1.52 -5.42
C VAL A 216 -14.15 0.51 -4.74
N ALA A 217 -13.58 -0.61 -4.29
CA ALA A 217 -14.20 -1.51 -3.32
C ALA A 217 -13.31 -1.64 -2.08
N ILE A 218 -13.92 -1.78 -0.92
CA ILE A 218 -13.20 -2.07 0.33
C ILE A 218 -13.80 -3.33 0.95
N PHE A 219 -12.98 -4.36 1.11
CA PHE A 219 -13.38 -5.66 1.62
C PHE A 219 -12.73 -5.92 2.99
N PRO A 220 -13.39 -5.56 4.10
CA PRO A 220 -12.87 -5.82 5.44
C PRO A 220 -12.84 -7.33 5.76
N GLY A 221 -11.97 -7.71 6.70
CA GLY A 221 -11.96 -9.05 7.27
C GLY A 221 -11.22 -10.13 6.46
N PHE A 222 -10.62 -9.82 5.32
CA PHE A 222 -9.78 -10.74 4.54
C PHE A 222 -8.29 -10.63 4.88
N ILE A 223 -7.88 -9.46 5.35
CA ILE A 223 -6.52 -9.16 5.76
C ILE A 223 -6.58 -8.52 7.15
N GLU A 224 -5.70 -8.97 8.03
CA GLU A 224 -5.46 -8.36 9.34
C GLU A 224 -4.02 -7.88 9.36
N HIS A 225 -3.82 -6.63 9.75
CA HIS A 225 -2.49 -6.09 10.00
C HIS A 225 -2.06 -6.50 11.41
N PHE A 226 -0.87 -7.06 11.55
CA PHE A 226 -0.32 -7.33 12.88
C PHE A 226 1.11 -6.80 12.95
N GLN A 227 1.45 -6.31 14.12
CA GLN A 227 2.80 -5.88 14.40
C GLN A 227 3.63 -7.09 14.81
N LEU A 228 4.70 -7.38 14.11
CA LEU A 228 5.76 -8.21 14.66
C LEU A 228 6.36 -7.45 15.83
N ASN A 229 6.57 -8.14 16.97
CA ASN A 229 7.11 -7.60 18.23
C ASN A 229 8.48 -6.89 18.10
N SER A 230 9.00 -6.73 16.89
CA SER A 230 10.29 -6.10 16.59
C SER A 230 10.19 -4.63 16.17
N HIS A 231 8.99 -4.09 16.00
CA HIS A 231 8.79 -2.66 15.80
C HIS A 231 8.31 -2.03 17.10
N GLU A 232 9.10 -1.15 17.67
CA GLU A 232 8.70 -0.24 18.73
C GLU A 232 7.66 0.76 18.17
N THR A 233 6.46 0.26 17.91
CA THR A 233 5.33 1.16 17.69
C THR A 233 4.78 1.56 19.05
N SER A 234 4.42 2.83 19.17
CA SER A 234 3.92 3.31 20.44
C SER A 234 2.66 2.51 20.84
N PRO A 235 2.50 2.17 22.14
CA PRO A 235 1.31 1.48 22.66
C PRO A 235 -0.02 2.16 22.31
N LEU A 236 0.02 3.42 21.89
CA LEU A 236 -1.12 4.21 21.44
C LEU A 236 -1.64 3.77 20.06
N GLU A 237 -0.78 3.25 19.18
CA GLU A 237 -1.21 2.84 17.83
C GLU A 237 -1.88 1.46 17.84
N SER A 238 -1.35 0.49 18.59
CA SER A 238 -1.97 -0.84 18.69
C SER A 238 -3.37 -0.80 19.34
N ASN A 239 -3.52 -0.05 20.42
CA ASN A 239 -4.82 0.14 21.09
C ASN A 239 -5.85 0.91 20.24
N ARG A 240 -5.40 1.67 19.24
CA ARG A 240 -6.28 2.47 18.38
C ARG A 240 -6.88 1.61 17.26
N PHE A 241 -6.08 0.74 16.67
CA PHE A 241 -6.56 -0.21 15.65
C PHE A 241 -7.54 -1.22 16.25
N ASP A 242 -7.23 -1.81 17.41
CA ASP A 242 -8.12 -2.75 18.10
C ASP A 242 -9.46 -2.13 18.49
N LYS A 243 -9.46 -0.86 18.94
CA LYS A 243 -10.71 -0.13 19.24
C LYS A 243 -11.53 0.21 18.02
N LEU A 244 -10.91 0.52 16.88
CA LEU A 244 -11.61 0.80 15.63
C LEU A 244 -12.24 -0.48 15.05
N PHE A 245 -11.54 -1.61 15.08
CA PHE A 245 -12.08 -2.89 14.61
C PHE A 245 -13.23 -3.40 15.47
N ASN A 246 -13.16 -3.24 16.80
CA ASN A 246 -14.23 -3.66 17.70
C ASN A 246 -15.49 -2.79 17.62
N ASN A 247 -15.41 -1.60 17.03
CA ASN A 247 -16.57 -0.73 16.81
C ASN A 247 -17.19 -0.86 15.41
N LEU A 248 -16.60 -1.68 14.52
CA LEU A 248 -17.07 -1.92 13.15
C LEU A 248 -17.72 -3.31 12.99
N LEU A 249 -17.67 -4.16 14.03
CA LEU A 249 -18.38 -5.44 14.16
C LEU A 249 -19.63 -5.26 15.01
#